data_1b64204edabf634ce213ff390ec2f29d
#
_entry.id   1b64204edabf634ce213ff390ec2f29d
#
_cell.length_a   1.000
_cell.length_b   1.000
_cell.length_c   1.000
_cell.angle_alpha   90.00
_cell.angle_beta   90.00
_cell.angle_gamma   90.00
#
_symmetry.space_group_name_H-M   'P 1'
#
loop_
_entity.id
_entity.type
_entity.pdbx_description
1 polymer ?
#
loop_
_entity_poly.entity_id
_entity_poly.type
_entity_poly.pdbx_seq_one_letter_code
_entity_poly.pdbx_strand_id
1 'polypeptide(L)'
;MDNISPRYKLSLAEKVNEVLWNEYGSYDRVLAYIEQWHEIEDYWENFFIEFKDKDRKQISLYSTLCNMPGELLLKVAIDMGVETPDYIPALPTFRNKIKENYKNASEIFEKAFREVEKDPSLAIGLANSVLESILKDILRANRASDYSEHDTLTELVKKSFKHFRKNDSSLPSEIKSIANSIFNAAKSIEDIRSDKTPFHGKSSECEVISQPEYAYFVINAVTTIGLFFLKYQPKQEQAIIQNFDDDLPF
;
A
#
# COMPACT_ATOMS: atom_id res chain seq x y z
N MET A 1 7.39 -5.63 -11.79
CA MET A 1 6.21 -6.09 -12.54
C MET A 1 5.19 -4.98 -12.49
N ASP A 2 4.67 -4.56 -13.63
CA ASP A 2 3.65 -3.51 -13.69
C ASP A 2 2.39 -3.97 -12.94
N ASN A 3 2.03 -3.23 -11.89
CA ASN A 3 0.89 -3.55 -11.01
C ASN A 3 -0.46 -3.10 -11.59
N ILE A 4 -0.49 -2.62 -12.83
CA ILE A 4 -1.71 -2.23 -13.54
C ILE A 4 -1.88 -3.07 -14.80
N SER A 5 -3.15 -3.34 -15.19
CA SER A 5 -3.38 -4.14 -16.39
C SER A 5 -2.86 -3.43 -17.64
N PRO A 6 -2.33 -4.14 -18.65
CA PRO A 6 -1.84 -3.52 -19.89
C PRO A 6 -2.88 -2.64 -20.57
N ARG A 7 -4.15 -3.06 -20.57
CA ARG A 7 -5.26 -2.29 -21.15
C ARG A 7 -5.47 -0.97 -20.42
N TYR A 8 -5.43 -1.00 -19.08
CA TYR A 8 -5.59 0.20 -18.27
C TYR A 8 -4.39 1.15 -18.44
N LYS A 9 -3.17 0.62 -18.48
CA LYS A 9 -1.94 1.38 -18.73
C LYS A 9 -2.01 2.16 -20.05
N LEU A 10 -2.43 1.51 -21.13
CA LEU A 10 -2.59 2.17 -22.43
C LEU A 10 -3.66 3.29 -22.38
N SER A 11 -4.82 3.01 -21.79
CA SER A 11 -5.87 4.02 -21.64
C SER A 11 -5.44 5.20 -20.76
N LEU A 12 -4.64 4.95 -19.73
CA LEU A 12 -4.08 6.00 -18.88
C LEU A 12 -3.05 6.85 -19.63
N ALA A 13 -2.17 6.20 -20.42
CA ALA A 13 -1.18 6.88 -21.25
C ALA A 13 -1.86 7.80 -22.29
N GLU A 14 -2.97 7.38 -22.89
CA GLU A 14 -3.76 8.23 -23.81
C GLU A 14 -4.29 9.48 -23.11
N LYS A 15 -4.91 9.32 -21.95
CA LYS A 15 -5.46 10.47 -21.18
C LYS A 15 -4.37 11.42 -20.71
N VAL A 16 -3.27 10.90 -20.18
CA VAL A 16 -2.11 11.70 -19.73
C VAL A 16 -1.49 12.45 -20.91
N ASN A 17 -1.36 11.79 -22.06
CA ASN A 17 -0.85 12.41 -23.28
C ASN A 17 -1.72 13.61 -23.71
N GLU A 18 -3.05 13.46 -23.69
CA GLU A 18 -3.98 14.54 -24.04
C GLU A 18 -3.87 15.71 -23.05
N VAL A 19 -3.88 15.46 -21.76
CA VAL A 19 -3.81 16.49 -20.72
C VAL A 19 -2.47 17.23 -20.78
N LEU A 20 -1.34 16.54 -20.95
CA LEU A 20 -0.01 17.17 -21.05
C LEU A 20 0.11 18.09 -22.26
N TRP A 21 -0.42 17.70 -23.41
CA TRP A 21 -0.42 18.58 -24.59
C TRP A 21 -1.35 19.78 -24.42
N ASN A 22 -2.47 19.63 -23.76
CA ASN A 22 -3.39 20.74 -23.49
C ASN A 22 -2.78 21.74 -22.49
N GLU A 23 -2.05 21.27 -21.46
CA GLU A 23 -1.45 22.12 -20.43
C GLU A 23 -0.21 22.84 -20.93
N TYR A 24 0.71 22.16 -21.58
CA TYR A 24 2.02 22.72 -21.93
C TYR A 24 2.13 23.22 -23.37
N GLY A 25 1.39 22.66 -24.31
CA GLY A 25 1.23 23.12 -25.69
C GLY A 25 2.49 23.16 -26.57
N SER A 26 3.66 22.79 -26.07
CA SER A 26 4.92 22.78 -26.84
C SER A 26 5.82 21.62 -26.46
N TYR A 27 6.64 21.17 -27.43
CA TYR A 27 7.58 20.06 -27.22
C TYR A 27 8.56 20.30 -26.08
N ASP A 28 9.12 21.52 -26.01
CA ASP A 28 10.13 21.87 -25.01
C ASP A 28 9.56 21.82 -23.59
N ARG A 29 8.34 22.33 -23.38
CA ARG A 29 7.69 22.31 -22.06
C ARG A 29 7.25 20.92 -21.66
N VAL A 30 6.70 20.13 -22.58
CA VAL A 30 6.33 18.74 -22.34
C VAL A 30 7.57 17.92 -22.01
N LEU A 31 8.67 18.11 -22.74
CA LEU A 31 9.93 17.42 -22.46
C LEU A 31 10.45 17.80 -21.07
N ALA A 32 10.52 19.09 -20.75
CA ALA A 32 10.97 19.56 -19.44
C ALA A 32 10.14 19.02 -18.27
N TYR A 33 8.84 18.81 -18.46
CA TYR A 33 7.99 18.16 -17.46
C TYR A 33 8.31 16.67 -17.32
N ILE A 34 8.45 15.95 -18.43
CA ILE A 34 8.76 14.52 -18.43
C ILE A 34 10.14 14.24 -17.84
N GLU A 35 11.12 15.09 -18.09
CA GLU A 35 12.49 14.98 -17.54
C GLU A 35 12.52 15.06 -16.01
N GLN A 36 11.55 15.69 -15.35
CA GLN A 36 11.45 15.71 -13.88
C GLN A 36 11.12 14.35 -13.27
N TRP A 37 10.56 13.46 -14.06
CA TRP A 37 10.24 12.08 -13.67
C TRP A 37 11.28 11.06 -14.12
N HIS A 38 12.27 11.52 -14.92
CA HIS A 38 13.30 10.67 -15.49
C HIS A 38 14.49 10.57 -14.55
N GLU A 39 14.76 9.36 -14.04
CA GLU A 39 15.88 9.06 -13.17
C GLU A 39 16.92 8.26 -13.96
N ILE A 40 18.17 8.73 -13.93
CA ILE A 40 19.31 8.08 -14.59
C ILE A 40 20.38 7.82 -13.52
N GLU A 41 20.81 6.58 -13.38
CA GLU A 41 21.94 6.17 -12.54
C GLU A 41 22.89 5.30 -13.39
N ASP A 42 24.15 5.69 -13.53
CA ASP A 42 25.26 5.03 -14.24
C ASP A 42 24.87 4.24 -15.52
N TYR A 43 24.22 3.08 -15.39
CA TYR A 43 23.81 2.19 -16.49
C TYR A 43 22.31 1.85 -16.46
N TRP A 44 21.51 2.57 -15.67
CA TRP A 44 20.08 2.30 -15.50
C TRP A 44 19.27 3.59 -15.64
N GLU A 45 18.17 3.48 -16.35
CA GLU A 45 17.13 4.51 -16.39
C GLU A 45 15.76 3.91 -16.10
N ASN A 46 14.91 4.67 -15.42
CA ASN A 46 13.60 4.19 -14.98
C ASN A 46 12.58 4.04 -16.12
N PHE A 47 12.78 4.76 -17.24
CA PHE A 47 12.07 4.60 -18.51
C PHE A 47 12.85 5.30 -19.64
N PHE A 48 12.46 5.05 -20.90
CA PHE A 48 13.09 5.66 -22.07
C PHE A 48 12.27 6.84 -22.57
N ILE A 49 12.90 8.00 -22.81
CA ILE A 49 12.28 9.12 -23.51
C ILE A 49 12.45 8.90 -25.01
N GLU A 50 11.33 8.70 -25.69
CA GLU A 50 11.32 8.51 -27.14
C GLU A 50 11.14 9.83 -27.90
N PHE A 51 11.84 9.96 -29.03
CA PHE A 51 11.81 11.14 -29.88
C PHE A 51 11.35 10.78 -31.29
N LYS A 52 10.62 11.70 -31.93
CA LYS A 52 10.16 11.56 -33.32
C LYS A 52 11.26 11.92 -34.31
N ASP A 53 12.23 12.76 -33.89
CA ASP A 53 13.32 13.30 -34.70
C ASP A 53 14.69 12.90 -34.17
N LYS A 54 15.70 12.91 -35.06
CA LYS A 54 17.08 12.57 -34.70
C LYS A 54 17.76 13.63 -33.82
N ASP A 55 17.29 14.86 -33.90
CA ASP A 55 17.84 15.99 -33.15
C ASP A 55 17.28 16.06 -31.72
N ARG A 56 16.42 15.12 -31.32
CA ARG A 56 15.80 15.00 -29.98
C ARG A 56 15.04 16.27 -29.55
N LYS A 57 14.42 16.95 -30.48
CA LYS A 57 13.63 18.17 -30.22
C LYS A 57 12.14 17.91 -30.10
N GLN A 58 11.67 16.77 -30.65
CA GLN A 58 10.25 16.42 -30.68
C GLN A 58 10.03 15.11 -29.93
N ILE A 59 9.63 15.22 -28.68
CA ILE A 59 9.28 14.03 -27.89
C ILE A 59 8.10 13.27 -28.52
N SER A 60 8.21 11.93 -28.58
CA SER A 60 7.09 11.03 -28.82
C SER A 60 6.40 10.73 -27.51
N LEU A 61 5.60 11.68 -27.01
CA LEU A 61 5.06 11.62 -25.64
C LEU A 61 4.29 10.34 -25.36
N TYR A 62 3.37 9.94 -26.25
CA TYR A 62 2.60 8.72 -26.06
C TYR A 62 3.50 7.46 -25.94
N SER A 63 4.49 7.31 -26.81
CA SER A 63 5.43 6.19 -26.72
C SER A 63 6.24 6.22 -25.44
N THR A 64 6.70 7.41 -25.02
CA THR A 64 7.40 7.62 -23.75
C THR A 64 6.54 7.19 -22.56
N LEU A 65 5.28 7.62 -22.51
CA LEU A 65 4.34 7.24 -21.44
C LEU A 65 4.05 5.72 -21.42
N CYS A 66 3.98 5.08 -22.59
CA CYS A 66 3.82 3.63 -22.70
C CYS A 66 5.04 2.86 -22.17
N ASN A 67 6.24 3.44 -22.23
CA ASN A 67 7.47 2.84 -21.70
C ASN A 67 7.61 3.01 -20.17
N MET A 68 6.94 3.99 -19.57
CA MET A 68 6.99 4.20 -18.13
C MET A 68 6.48 2.96 -17.37
N PRO A 69 7.07 2.61 -16.21
CA PRO A 69 6.46 1.71 -15.26
C PRO A 69 5.03 2.16 -14.90
N GLY A 70 4.10 1.22 -14.76
CA GLY A 70 2.69 1.56 -14.49
C GLY A 70 2.47 2.40 -13.24
N GLU A 71 3.28 2.19 -12.20
CA GLU A 71 3.24 2.99 -10.96
C GLU A 71 3.71 4.44 -11.20
N LEU A 72 4.71 4.63 -12.04
CA LEU A 72 5.21 5.95 -12.37
C LEU A 72 4.19 6.71 -13.24
N LEU A 73 3.63 6.05 -14.26
CA LEU A 73 2.57 6.62 -15.08
C LEU A 73 1.35 7.04 -14.25
N LEU A 74 0.99 6.26 -13.22
CA LEU A 74 -0.08 6.61 -12.30
C LEU A 74 0.26 7.86 -11.47
N LYS A 75 1.51 8.03 -11.02
CA LYS A 75 1.96 9.24 -10.32
C LYS A 75 1.86 10.47 -11.22
N VAL A 76 2.31 10.35 -12.47
CA VAL A 76 2.20 11.41 -13.48
C VAL A 76 0.72 11.76 -13.73
N ALA A 77 -0.15 10.76 -13.85
CA ALA A 77 -1.58 10.97 -14.03
C ALA A 77 -2.22 11.73 -12.86
N ILE A 78 -1.86 11.37 -11.63
CA ILE A 78 -2.34 12.06 -10.42
C ILE A 78 -1.83 13.50 -10.37
N ASP A 79 -0.57 13.74 -10.68
CA ASP A 79 0.04 15.07 -10.70
C ASP A 79 -0.64 15.98 -11.73
N MET A 80 -0.98 15.44 -12.89
CA MET A 80 -1.67 16.16 -13.97
C MET A 80 -3.21 16.24 -13.77
N GLY A 81 -3.75 15.78 -12.65
CA GLY A 81 -5.18 15.81 -12.38
C GLY A 81 -6.01 14.96 -13.36
N VAL A 82 -5.39 14.00 -14.03
CA VAL A 82 -6.12 13.04 -14.87
C VAL A 82 -7.03 12.22 -13.97
N GLU A 83 -8.32 12.19 -14.27
CA GLU A 83 -9.26 11.31 -13.60
C GLU A 83 -8.76 9.86 -13.72
N THR A 84 -8.06 9.43 -12.70
CA THR A 84 -7.91 8.00 -12.42
C THR A 84 -9.27 7.51 -11.94
N PRO A 85 -9.70 6.27 -12.28
CA PRO A 85 -10.92 5.73 -11.68
C PRO A 85 -10.90 6.03 -10.19
N ASP A 86 -12.07 6.21 -9.53
CA ASP A 86 -12.25 6.47 -8.08
C ASP A 86 -11.57 5.44 -7.16
N TYR A 87 -10.65 4.78 -7.71
CA TYR A 87 -9.77 3.76 -7.24
C TYR A 87 -8.52 4.44 -6.66
N ILE A 88 -8.60 4.81 -5.38
CA ILE A 88 -7.37 5.02 -4.61
C ILE A 88 -6.63 3.68 -4.69
N PRO A 89 -5.41 3.61 -5.23
CA PRO A 89 -4.69 2.35 -5.35
C PRO A 89 -4.19 1.90 -3.97
N ALA A 90 -5.13 1.60 -3.09
CA ALA A 90 -4.84 1.13 -1.75
C ALA A 90 -4.01 -0.16 -1.84
N LEU A 91 -4.37 -1.04 -2.75
CA LEU A 91 -3.75 -2.35 -2.90
C LEU A 91 -2.30 -2.26 -3.44
N PRO A 92 -1.96 -1.54 -4.51
CA PRO A 92 -0.57 -1.31 -4.91
C PRO A 92 0.25 -0.58 -3.84
N THR A 93 -0.32 0.46 -3.22
CA THR A 93 0.36 1.20 -2.14
C THR A 93 0.67 0.29 -0.95
N PHE A 94 -0.25 -0.58 -0.57
CA PHE A 94 -0.05 -1.54 0.50
C PHE A 94 1.04 -2.55 0.15
N ARG A 95 0.98 -3.15 -1.05
CA ARG A 95 2.01 -4.06 -1.56
C ARG A 95 3.41 -3.48 -1.47
N ASN A 96 3.60 -2.27 -1.96
CA ASN A 96 4.90 -1.60 -1.94
C ASN A 96 5.37 -1.39 -0.51
N LYS A 97 4.51 -0.88 0.38
CA LYS A 97 4.88 -0.65 1.79
C LYS A 97 5.27 -1.92 2.52
N ILE A 98 4.52 -3.01 2.36
CA ILE A 98 4.86 -4.27 3.03
C ILE A 98 6.09 -4.95 2.42
N LYS A 99 6.31 -4.80 1.11
CA LYS A 99 7.49 -5.33 0.42
C LYS A 99 8.80 -4.75 0.95
N GLU A 100 8.80 -3.46 1.26
CA GLU A 100 10.00 -2.77 1.77
C GLU A 100 10.35 -3.17 3.22
N ASN A 101 9.35 -3.30 4.08
CA ASN A 101 9.58 -3.36 5.53
C ASN A 101 9.03 -4.62 6.22
N TYR A 102 8.16 -5.40 5.55
CA TYR A 102 7.42 -6.52 6.14
C TYR A 102 7.46 -7.75 5.21
N LYS A 103 8.66 -8.31 5.02
CA LYS A 103 8.91 -9.37 4.03
C LYS A 103 7.97 -10.57 4.18
N ASN A 104 7.76 -11.06 5.42
CA ASN A 104 6.87 -12.19 5.69
C ASN A 104 5.41 -11.87 5.30
N ALA A 105 4.91 -10.70 5.72
CA ALA A 105 3.56 -10.24 5.35
C ALA A 105 3.40 -10.10 3.83
N SER A 106 4.44 -9.61 3.13
CA SER A 106 4.44 -9.48 1.67
C SER A 106 4.33 -10.83 0.97
N GLU A 107 5.10 -11.83 1.39
CA GLU A 107 5.04 -13.18 0.80
C GLU A 107 3.67 -13.83 1.01
N ILE A 108 3.09 -13.69 2.21
CA ILE A 108 1.75 -14.19 2.54
C ILE A 108 0.68 -13.47 1.71
N PHE A 109 0.81 -12.15 1.54
CA PHE A 109 -0.15 -11.35 0.77
C PHE A 109 -0.19 -11.74 -0.71
N GLU A 110 0.98 -11.93 -1.33
CA GLU A 110 1.05 -12.39 -2.71
C GLU A 110 0.47 -13.81 -2.87
N LYS A 111 0.64 -14.67 -1.88
CA LYS A 111 0.00 -15.98 -1.87
C LYS A 111 -1.52 -15.85 -1.73
N ALA A 112 -2.01 -15.04 -0.79
CA ALA A 112 -3.44 -14.79 -0.63
C ALA A 112 -4.09 -14.35 -1.95
N PHE A 113 -3.45 -13.41 -2.64
CA PHE A 113 -3.98 -12.86 -3.89
C PHE A 113 -4.04 -13.89 -5.03
N ARG A 114 -3.09 -14.83 -5.09
CA ARG A 114 -3.10 -15.92 -6.09
C ARG A 114 -4.16 -16.98 -5.83
N GLU A 115 -4.55 -17.15 -4.57
CA GLU A 115 -5.51 -18.19 -4.20
C GLU A 115 -6.98 -17.74 -4.28
N VAL A 116 -7.27 -16.44 -4.49
CA VAL A 116 -8.64 -15.90 -4.47
C VAL A 116 -9.60 -16.67 -5.36
N GLU A 117 -9.19 -16.98 -6.59
CA GLU A 117 -10.04 -17.68 -7.55
C GLU A 117 -10.07 -19.21 -7.37
N LYS A 118 -9.03 -19.77 -6.75
CA LYS A 118 -8.88 -21.22 -6.60
C LYS A 118 -9.41 -21.74 -5.28
N ASP A 119 -9.09 -21.02 -4.21
CA ASP A 119 -9.47 -21.33 -2.85
C ASP A 119 -9.72 -20.03 -2.08
N PRO A 120 -10.91 -19.42 -2.23
CA PRO A 120 -11.30 -18.20 -1.54
C PRO A 120 -11.13 -18.27 -0.04
N SER A 121 -11.41 -19.44 0.55
CA SER A 121 -11.29 -19.71 1.98
C SER A 121 -9.83 -19.61 2.46
N LEU A 122 -8.90 -20.23 1.72
CA LEU A 122 -7.47 -20.11 1.98
C LEU A 122 -7.00 -18.66 1.83
N ALA A 123 -7.46 -17.95 0.79
CA ALA A 123 -7.12 -16.54 0.56
C ALA A 123 -7.51 -15.65 1.75
N ILE A 124 -8.70 -15.85 2.32
CA ILE A 124 -9.18 -15.15 3.53
C ILE A 124 -8.28 -15.43 4.73
N GLY A 125 -7.97 -16.71 4.98
CA GLY A 125 -7.07 -17.10 6.07
C GLY A 125 -5.68 -16.50 5.96
N LEU A 126 -5.13 -16.44 4.73
CA LEU A 126 -3.86 -15.80 4.47
C LEU A 126 -3.94 -14.28 4.64
N ALA A 127 -5.02 -13.62 4.20
CA ALA A 127 -5.21 -12.19 4.38
C ALA A 127 -5.26 -11.79 5.87
N ASN A 128 -5.94 -12.58 6.71
CA ASN A 128 -5.88 -12.41 8.16
C ASN A 128 -4.44 -12.51 8.70
N SER A 129 -3.68 -13.50 8.25
CA SER A 129 -2.29 -13.70 8.69
C SER A 129 -1.35 -12.56 8.26
N VAL A 130 -1.63 -11.90 7.12
CA VAL A 130 -0.91 -10.67 6.72
C VAL A 130 -1.08 -9.58 7.77
N LEU A 131 -2.31 -9.32 8.19
CA LEU A 131 -2.61 -8.27 9.16
C LEU A 131 -2.03 -8.60 10.53
N GLU A 132 -2.12 -9.85 10.97
CA GLU A 132 -1.46 -10.32 12.20
C GLU A 132 0.05 -10.07 12.15
N SER A 133 0.72 -10.45 11.05
CA SER A 133 2.16 -10.30 10.88
C SER A 133 2.59 -8.83 10.99
N ILE A 134 1.89 -7.93 10.29
CA ILE A 134 2.18 -6.49 10.32
C ILE A 134 2.01 -5.92 11.73
N LEU A 135 0.91 -6.24 12.40
CA LEU A 135 0.61 -5.71 13.73
C LEU A 135 1.60 -6.24 14.78
N LYS A 136 2.02 -7.49 14.68
CA LYS A 136 3.08 -8.06 15.53
C LYS A 136 4.39 -7.31 15.35
N ASP A 137 4.81 -7.06 14.11
CA ASP A 137 6.03 -6.32 13.83
C ASP A 137 5.95 -4.87 14.34
N ILE A 138 4.82 -4.19 14.17
CA ILE A 138 4.58 -2.84 14.68
C ILE A 138 4.67 -2.81 16.21
N LEU A 139 3.98 -3.70 16.91
CA LEU A 139 3.97 -3.75 18.38
C LEU A 139 5.35 -4.11 18.93
N ARG A 140 6.08 -5.02 18.29
CA ARG A 140 7.45 -5.38 18.64
C ARG A 140 8.40 -4.21 18.44
N ALA A 141 8.36 -3.53 17.30
CA ALA A 141 9.19 -2.37 17.01
C ALA A 141 8.97 -1.22 18.00
N ASN A 142 7.72 -1.03 18.46
CA ASN A 142 7.35 -0.02 19.45
C ASN A 142 7.54 -0.49 20.90
N ARG A 143 8.10 -1.68 21.14
CA ARG A 143 8.35 -2.26 22.48
C ARG A 143 7.10 -2.24 23.37
N ALA A 144 5.95 -2.60 22.79
CA ALA A 144 4.68 -2.65 23.53
C ALA A 144 4.77 -3.70 24.64
N SER A 145 4.65 -3.27 25.89
CA SER A 145 4.84 -4.12 27.09
C SER A 145 3.74 -5.17 27.29
N ASP A 146 2.58 -4.97 26.66
CA ASP A 146 1.42 -5.86 26.73
C ASP A 146 1.28 -6.76 25.48
N TYR A 147 2.27 -6.78 24.58
CA TYR A 147 2.30 -7.63 23.40
C TYR A 147 2.69 -9.08 23.74
N SER A 148 2.02 -10.03 23.06
CA SER A 148 2.37 -11.46 23.06
C SER A 148 2.35 -12.02 21.65
N GLU A 149 3.25 -12.98 21.36
CA GLU A 149 3.27 -13.69 20.06
C GLU A 149 2.00 -14.54 19.83
N HIS A 150 1.27 -14.87 20.90
CA HIS A 150 0.03 -15.65 20.86
C HIS A 150 -1.23 -14.80 20.76
N ASP A 151 -1.08 -13.46 20.69
CA ASP A 151 -2.22 -12.57 20.55
C ASP A 151 -3.00 -12.83 19.26
N THR A 152 -4.31 -12.86 19.37
CA THR A 152 -5.23 -12.95 18.23
C THR A 152 -5.25 -11.65 17.45
N LEU A 153 -5.77 -11.65 16.21
CA LEU A 153 -5.89 -10.43 15.41
C LEU A 153 -6.65 -9.33 16.17
N THR A 154 -7.74 -9.69 16.81
CA THR A 154 -8.57 -8.77 17.62
C THR A 154 -7.76 -8.14 18.76
N GLU A 155 -6.97 -8.93 19.48
CA GLU A 155 -6.09 -8.43 20.55
C GLU A 155 -4.98 -7.52 20.01
N LEU A 156 -4.34 -7.91 18.90
CA LEU A 156 -3.31 -7.13 18.24
C LEU A 156 -3.84 -5.75 17.81
N VAL A 157 -5.02 -5.69 17.18
CA VAL A 157 -5.66 -4.42 16.79
C VAL A 157 -5.96 -3.56 18.01
N LYS A 158 -6.53 -4.15 19.07
CA LYS A 158 -6.82 -3.44 20.33
C LYS A 158 -5.56 -2.85 20.98
N LYS A 159 -4.48 -3.64 21.06
CA LYS A 159 -3.20 -3.21 21.61
C LYS A 159 -2.56 -2.10 20.76
N SER A 160 -2.61 -2.25 19.43
CA SER A 160 -2.13 -1.23 18.50
C SER A 160 -2.86 0.10 18.68
N PHE A 161 -4.19 0.09 18.74
CA PHE A 161 -4.95 1.31 19.01
C PHE A 161 -4.64 1.92 20.38
N LYS A 162 -4.49 1.11 21.43
CA LYS A 162 -4.10 1.58 22.77
C LYS A 162 -2.73 2.25 22.72
N HIS A 163 -1.78 1.68 21.99
CA HIS A 163 -0.44 2.22 21.85
C HIS A 163 -0.45 3.56 21.09
N PHE A 164 -1.22 3.67 20.00
CA PHE A 164 -1.38 4.91 19.25
C PHE A 164 -2.12 6.01 20.06
N ARG A 165 -3.13 5.64 20.86
CA ARG A 165 -3.89 6.58 21.70
C ARG A 165 -3.09 7.18 22.85
N LYS A 166 -2.04 6.52 23.34
CA LYS A 166 -1.19 7.07 24.40
C LYS A 166 -0.55 8.40 24.00
N ASN A 167 -0.39 8.63 22.70
CA ASN A 167 0.30 9.80 22.16
C ASN A 167 -0.63 10.87 21.58
N ASP A 168 -1.97 10.65 21.55
CA ASP A 168 -2.88 11.60 20.94
C ASP A 168 -4.26 11.62 21.64
N SER A 169 -4.36 12.43 22.69
CA SER A 169 -5.63 12.72 23.37
C SER A 169 -6.58 13.61 22.55
N SER A 170 -6.09 14.21 21.47
CA SER A 170 -6.76 15.26 20.70
C SER A 170 -7.57 14.75 19.49
N LEU A 171 -7.65 13.43 19.26
CA LEU A 171 -8.39 12.88 18.11
C LEU A 171 -9.88 13.25 18.18
N PRO A 172 -10.45 13.80 17.09
CA PRO A 172 -11.89 14.06 16.97
C PRO A 172 -12.72 12.81 17.25
N SER A 173 -13.94 13.00 17.76
CA SER A 173 -14.88 11.90 18.09
C SER A 173 -15.19 11.02 16.88
N GLU A 174 -15.30 11.65 15.70
CA GLU A 174 -15.57 11.00 14.41
C GLU A 174 -14.43 10.05 14.00
N ILE A 175 -13.19 10.48 14.20
CA ILE A 175 -12.00 9.63 13.94
C ILE A 175 -11.95 8.47 14.93
N LYS A 176 -12.32 8.69 16.19
CA LYS A 176 -12.46 7.59 17.17
C LYS A 176 -13.53 6.59 16.75
N SER A 177 -14.64 7.07 16.19
CA SER A 177 -15.72 6.22 15.67
C SER A 177 -15.24 5.35 14.49
N ILE A 178 -14.52 5.94 13.53
CA ILE A 178 -13.91 5.21 12.39
C ILE A 178 -12.91 4.14 12.92
N ALA A 179 -12.07 4.49 13.90
CA ALA A 179 -11.15 3.54 14.50
C ALA A 179 -11.87 2.34 15.17
N ASN A 180 -13.00 2.58 15.81
CA ASN A 180 -13.84 1.50 16.37
C ASN A 180 -14.45 0.63 15.25
N SER A 181 -14.82 1.22 14.11
CA SER A 181 -15.30 0.46 12.94
C SER A 181 -14.21 -0.42 12.34
N ILE A 182 -12.96 0.06 12.30
CA ILE A 182 -11.79 -0.73 11.89
C ILE A 182 -11.58 -1.92 12.84
N PHE A 183 -11.71 -1.71 14.16
CA PHE A 183 -11.64 -2.78 15.14
C PHE A 183 -12.72 -3.86 14.91
N ASN A 184 -13.97 -3.43 14.69
CA ASN A 184 -15.07 -4.37 14.40
C ASN A 184 -14.84 -5.13 13.09
N ALA A 185 -14.32 -4.47 12.05
CA ALA A 185 -13.97 -5.12 10.78
C ALA A 185 -12.87 -6.18 10.97
N ALA A 186 -11.81 -5.87 11.73
CA ALA A 186 -10.75 -6.83 12.01
C ALA A 186 -11.26 -8.04 12.80
N LYS A 187 -12.15 -7.82 13.79
CA LYS A 187 -12.82 -8.91 14.52
C LYS A 187 -13.64 -9.79 13.57
N SER A 188 -14.42 -9.18 12.68
CA SER A 188 -15.22 -9.95 11.71
C SER A 188 -14.35 -10.77 10.74
N ILE A 189 -13.17 -10.27 10.35
CA ILE A 189 -12.20 -11.01 9.53
C ILE A 189 -11.66 -12.23 10.30
N GLU A 190 -11.35 -12.08 11.59
CA GLU A 190 -10.93 -13.17 12.46
C GLU A 190 -12.04 -14.22 12.64
N ASP A 191 -13.27 -13.77 12.88
CA ASP A 191 -14.45 -14.64 13.02
C ASP A 191 -14.69 -15.45 11.71
N ILE A 192 -14.59 -14.82 10.53
CA ILE A 192 -14.70 -15.49 9.24
C ILE A 192 -13.60 -16.56 9.11
N ARG A 193 -12.35 -16.23 9.41
CA ARG A 193 -11.24 -17.19 9.38
C ARG A 193 -11.52 -18.36 10.30
N SER A 194 -12.00 -18.10 11.51
CA SER A 194 -12.25 -19.13 12.52
C SER A 194 -13.47 -19.99 12.18
N ASP A 195 -14.53 -19.40 11.64
CA ASP A 195 -15.83 -20.05 11.49
C ASP A 195 -16.14 -20.55 10.08
N LYS A 196 -15.54 -19.95 9.07
CA LYS A 196 -15.87 -20.20 7.65
C LYS A 196 -14.69 -20.68 6.81
N THR A 197 -13.56 -21.04 7.46
CA THR A 197 -12.41 -21.63 6.78
C THR A 197 -11.98 -22.96 7.41
N PRO A 198 -11.34 -23.88 6.69
CA PRO A 198 -10.99 -25.21 7.20
C PRO A 198 -9.79 -25.23 8.15
N PHE A 199 -9.21 -24.07 8.51
CA PHE A 199 -7.94 -23.98 9.23
C PHE A 199 -7.93 -24.50 10.68
N HIS A 200 -9.08 -24.82 11.28
CA HIS A 200 -9.17 -25.25 12.68
C HIS A 200 -9.75 -26.65 12.88
N GLY A 201 -9.55 -27.56 11.93
CA GLY A 201 -9.90 -28.97 12.09
C GLY A 201 -11.41 -29.21 12.36
N LYS A 202 -12.27 -28.42 11.73
CA LYS A 202 -13.73 -28.52 11.89
C LYS A 202 -14.32 -29.76 11.19
N SER A 203 -15.48 -30.20 11.64
CA SER A 203 -16.24 -31.26 11.00
C SER A 203 -16.64 -30.88 9.57
N SER A 204 -16.93 -31.90 8.75
CA SER A 204 -17.33 -31.79 7.34
C SER A 204 -18.58 -30.94 7.05
N GLU A 205 -19.28 -30.48 8.07
CA GLU A 205 -20.51 -29.66 7.95
C GLU A 205 -20.28 -28.15 8.06
N CYS A 206 -19.02 -27.69 8.14
CA CYS A 206 -18.74 -26.26 8.22
C CYS A 206 -18.99 -25.60 6.86
N GLU A 207 -19.86 -24.59 6.83
CA GLU A 207 -20.08 -23.76 5.64
C GLU A 207 -18.79 -22.99 5.33
N VAL A 208 -18.12 -23.35 4.25
CA VAL A 208 -16.88 -22.73 3.79
C VAL A 208 -17.20 -21.65 2.75
N ILE A 209 -16.53 -20.50 2.84
CA ILE A 209 -16.66 -19.47 1.83
C ILE A 209 -16.00 -19.95 0.55
N SER A 210 -16.80 -20.07 -0.52
CA SER A 210 -16.37 -20.52 -1.84
C SER A 210 -16.44 -19.47 -2.93
N GLN A 211 -17.02 -18.30 -2.62
CA GLN A 211 -17.18 -17.21 -3.59
C GLN A 211 -15.93 -16.30 -3.58
N PRO A 212 -15.24 -16.11 -4.73
CA PRO A 212 -14.08 -15.24 -4.86
C PRO A 212 -14.36 -13.78 -4.45
N GLU A 213 -15.58 -13.29 -4.68
CA GLU A 213 -16.00 -11.93 -4.36
C GLU A 213 -15.83 -11.61 -2.87
N TYR A 214 -16.10 -12.57 -1.99
CA TYR A 214 -15.91 -12.37 -0.55
C TYR A 214 -14.42 -12.35 -0.17
N ALA A 215 -13.59 -13.15 -0.84
CA ALA A 215 -12.15 -13.10 -0.62
C ALA A 215 -11.55 -11.77 -1.11
N TYR A 216 -11.97 -11.26 -2.26
CA TYR A 216 -11.59 -9.92 -2.72
C TYR A 216 -12.03 -8.84 -1.74
N PHE A 217 -13.25 -8.90 -1.23
CA PHE A 217 -13.74 -7.95 -0.23
C PHE A 217 -12.89 -7.97 1.04
N VAL A 218 -12.56 -9.16 1.58
CA VAL A 218 -11.71 -9.30 2.78
C VAL A 218 -10.29 -8.79 2.52
N ILE A 219 -9.68 -9.11 1.38
CA ILE A 219 -8.35 -8.61 1.02
C ILE A 219 -8.33 -7.08 0.93
N ASN A 220 -9.36 -6.46 0.35
CA ASN A 220 -9.47 -5.00 0.30
C ASN A 220 -9.63 -4.40 1.70
N ALA A 221 -10.42 -5.02 2.57
CA ALA A 221 -10.56 -4.58 3.97
C ALA A 221 -9.22 -4.68 4.73
N VAL A 222 -8.51 -5.81 4.62
CA VAL A 222 -7.17 -6.01 5.19
C VAL A 222 -6.18 -4.96 4.66
N THR A 223 -6.21 -4.68 3.38
CA THR A 223 -5.38 -3.64 2.74
C THR A 223 -5.63 -2.26 3.37
N THR A 224 -6.89 -1.89 3.52
CA THR A 224 -7.29 -0.60 4.12
C THR A 224 -6.87 -0.51 5.59
N ILE A 225 -7.13 -1.56 6.37
CA ILE A 225 -6.75 -1.65 7.78
C ILE A 225 -5.24 -1.62 7.94
N GLY A 226 -4.52 -2.41 7.13
CA GLY A 226 -3.06 -2.47 7.13
C GLY A 226 -2.43 -1.12 6.80
N LEU A 227 -2.91 -0.43 5.76
CA LEU A 227 -2.44 0.92 5.42
C LEU A 227 -2.68 1.93 6.54
N PHE A 228 -3.81 1.84 7.23
CA PHE A 228 -4.07 2.68 8.38
C PHE A 228 -2.96 2.51 9.43
N PHE A 229 -2.69 1.29 9.86
CA PHE A 229 -1.66 1.04 10.88
C PHE A 229 -0.24 1.36 10.40
N LEU A 230 0.09 1.13 9.13
CA LEU A 230 1.39 1.48 8.56
C LEU A 230 1.65 2.98 8.48
N LYS A 231 0.60 3.80 8.32
CA LYS A 231 0.70 5.26 8.23
C LYS A 231 0.65 5.96 9.59
N TYR A 232 -0.11 5.41 10.52
CA TYR A 232 -0.33 5.98 11.86
C TYR A 232 0.64 5.44 12.91
N GLN A 233 1.85 5.06 12.52
CA GLN A 233 2.90 4.78 13.50
C GLN A 233 3.24 6.08 14.26
N PRO A 234 3.38 6.03 15.60
CA PRO A 234 3.87 7.20 16.34
C PRO A 234 5.21 7.61 15.74
N LYS A 235 5.36 8.89 15.41
CA LYS A 235 6.67 9.42 15.04
C LYS A 235 7.60 9.08 16.21
N GLN A 236 8.61 8.26 15.95
CA GLN A 236 9.72 8.14 16.89
C GLN A 236 10.23 9.57 17.06
N GLU A 237 10.14 10.13 18.28
CA GLU A 237 10.91 11.29 18.63
C GLU A 237 12.35 10.92 18.30
N GLN A 238 12.90 11.52 17.26
CA GLN A 238 14.33 11.51 17.05
C GLN A 238 14.87 12.13 18.33
N ALA A 239 15.47 11.30 19.18
CA ALA A 239 16.24 11.76 20.31
C ALA A 239 17.30 12.69 19.69
N ILE A 240 17.08 13.98 19.82
CA ILE A 240 18.10 15.00 19.60
C ILE A 240 19.14 14.68 20.67
N ILE A 241 20.18 13.94 20.28
CA ILE A 241 21.42 13.88 21.02
C ILE A 241 21.98 15.29 20.88
N GLN A 242 21.59 16.17 21.80
CA GLN A 242 22.35 17.37 22.08
C GLN A 242 23.67 16.83 22.62
N ASN A 243 24.68 16.81 21.75
CA ASN A 243 26.07 16.80 22.18
C ASN A 243 26.25 18.10 22.98
N PHE A 244 26.18 17.99 24.30
CA PHE A 244 26.80 18.97 25.16
C PHE A 244 28.31 18.76 24.98
N ASP A 245 28.91 19.52 24.08
CA ASP A 245 30.32 19.82 24.15
C ASP A 245 30.50 20.58 25.46
N ASP A 246 30.96 19.86 26.50
CA ASP A 246 31.52 20.46 27.69
C ASP A 246 32.86 21.09 27.28
N ASP A 247 32.82 22.34 26.82
CA ASP A 247 33.93 23.24 26.87
C ASP A 247 34.26 23.48 28.32
N LEU A 248 35.18 22.72 28.85
CA LEU A 248 35.89 23.05 30.09
C LEU A 248 37.11 23.91 29.74
N PRO A 249 37.19 25.12 30.21
CA PRO A 249 38.38 25.94 30.08
C PRO A 249 39.38 25.55 31.14
N PHE A 250 40.50 24.89 30.70
CA PHE A 250 41.83 25.09 31.30
C PHE A 250 42.88 24.51 30.34
#